data_a593b4cdd01a32a0e81cecfbb6f397ce
#
_entry.id   a593b4cdd01a32a0e81cecfbb6f397ce
#
_cell.length_a   1.000
_cell.length_b   1.000
_cell.length_c   1.000
_cell.angle_alpha   90.00
_cell.angle_beta   90.00
_cell.angle_gamma   90.00
#
_symmetry.space_group_name_H-M   'P 1'
#
loop_
_entity.id
_entity.type
_entity.pdbx_description
1 polymer ?
#
loop_
_entity_poly.entity_id
_entity_poly.type
_entity_poly.pdbx_seq_one_letter_code
_entity_poly.pdbx_strand_id
1 'polypeptide(L)'
;MLRTMTIVRANPEGVHSTPGYHHVTVVPAGRTAYLAGQCPLDAAGALVGADDVDAQVDQVAANALAVLRSVGAGPKHVVRTVIYVVSADRSVLAQVWQRFLDSSLAPAFTTASTLLGVAQLGFPGQLVELDVTAALPDTP
;
A
#
# COMPACT_ATOMS: atom_id res chain seq x y z
N MET A 1 -26.94 15.02 12.35
CA MET A 1 -25.73 14.78 13.14
C MET A 1 -24.62 14.24 12.24
N LEU A 2 -23.51 14.90 12.21
CA LEU A 2 -22.36 14.44 11.43
C LEU A 2 -21.75 13.22 12.11
N ARG A 3 -21.58 12.17 11.33
CA ARG A 3 -20.97 10.94 11.80
C ARG A 3 -19.46 11.01 11.59
N THR A 4 -18.71 10.96 12.67
CA THR A 4 -17.25 10.91 12.59
C THR A 4 -16.80 9.52 12.15
N MET A 5 -16.03 9.45 11.07
CA MET A 5 -15.43 8.20 10.66
C MET A 5 -14.27 7.86 11.59
N THR A 6 -14.32 6.69 12.21
CA THR A 6 -13.24 6.19 13.06
C THR A 6 -12.75 4.86 12.53
N ILE A 7 -11.54 4.85 12.01
CA ILE A 7 -10.83 3.63 11.64
C ILE A 7 -10.06 3.17 12.88
N VAL A 8 -10.25 1.92 13.28
CA VAL A 8 -9.57 1.34 14.43
C VAL A 8 -8.57 0.30 13.95
N ARG A 9 -7.32 0.46 14.36
CA ARG A 9 -6.26 -0.51 14.10
C ARG A 9 -5.80 -1.07 15.42
N ALA A 10 -5.66 -2.39 15.52
CA ALA A 10 -5.38 -3.04 16.79
C ALA A 10 -4.49 -4.27 16.63
N ASN A 11 -3.73 -4.54 17.71
CA ASN A 11 -2.97 -5.77 17.88
C ASN A 11 -3.50 -6.47 19.13
N PRO A 12 -4.36 -7.50 18.98
CA PRO A 12 -4.91 -8.20 20.14
C PRO A 12 -3.83 -9.01 20.86
N GLU A 13 -4.10 -9.35 22.11
CA GLU A 13 -3.27 -10.27 22.87
C GLU A 13 -3.26 -11.65 22.22
N GLY A 14 -2.17 -12.37 22.39
CA GLY A 14 -2.04 -13.76 21.91
C GLY A 14 -1.47 -13.91 20.51
N VAL A 15 -1.20 -12.80 19.81
CA VAL A 15 -0.52 -12.81 18.51
C VAL A 15 0.82 -12.10 18.59
N HIS A 16 1.70 -12.37 17.63
CA HIS A 16 3.06 -11.81 17.63
C HIS A 16 3.07 -10.29 17.44
N SER A 17 4.14 -9.65 17.91
CA SER A 17 4.41 -8.24 17.65
C SER A 17 4.69 -8.01 16.17
N THR A 18 4.24 -6.89 15.63
CA THR A 18 4.40 -6.56 14.22
C THR A 18 5.44 -5.46 14.00
N PRO A 19 6.12 -5.44 12.85
CA PRO A 19 7.08 -4.39 12.53
C PRO A 19 6.41 -3.16 11.90
N GLY A 20 5.35 -2.62 12.51
CA GLY A 20 4.72 -1.37 12.13
C GLY A 20 3.34 -1.46 11.50
N TYR A 21 2.89 -2.63 11.06
CA TYR A 21 1.50 -2.83 10.67
C TYR A 21 0.66 -3.30 11.86
N HIS A 22 -0.66 -3.42 11.70
CA HIS A 22 -1.56 -3.96 12.70
C HIS A 22 -2.20 -5.26 12.23
N HIS A 23 -2.51 -6.14 13.18
CA HIS A 23 -3.14 -7.43 12.88
C HIS A 23 -4.56 -7.28 12.35
N VAL A 24 -5.30 -6.25 12.80
CA VAL A 24 -6.69 -6.04 12.39
C VAL A 24 -6.97 -4.55 12.21
N THR A 25 -7.74 -4.25 11.18
CA THR A 25 -8.29 -2.92 10.94
C THR A 25 -9.80 -3.04 10.87
N VAL A 26 -10.49 -2.28 11.72
CA VAL A 26 -11.96 -2.23 11.74
C VAL A 26 -12.40 -0.90 11.15
N VAL A 27 -13.30 -0.98 10.16
CA VAL A 27 -13.75 0.16 9.39
C VAL A 27 -15.25 0.35 9.62
N PRO A 28 -15.70 1.58 9.94
CA PRO A 28 -17.15 1.84 10.04
C PRO A 28 -17.80 1.76 8.66
N ALA A 29 -19.12 1.61 8.64
CA ALA A 29 -19.86 1.65 7.38
C ALA A 29 -19.65 2.99 6.67
N GLY A 30 -19.50 2.94 5.35
CA GLY A 30 -19.22 4.13 4.54
C GLY A 30 -18.78 3.76 3.14
N ARG A 31 -18.24 4.74 2.43
CA ARG A 31 -17.73 4.53 1.08
C ARG A 31 -16.33 3.93 1.11
N THR A 32 -16.08 2.98 0.24
CA THR A 32 -14.79 2.30 0.09
C THR A 32 -14.25 2.50 -1.31
N ALA A 33 -12.96 2.80 -1.40
CA ALA A 33 -12.24 2.85 -2.68
C ALA A 33 -11.33 1.63 -2.79
N TYR A 34 -11.47 0.91 -3.88
CA TYR A 34 -10.61 -0.21 -4.27
C TYR A 34 -9.71 0.27 -5.39
N LEU A 35 -8.41 0.32 -5.15
CA LEU A 35 -7.46 0.66 -6.19
C LEU A 35 -7.09 -0.59 -6.98
N ALA A 36 -6.87 -0.42 -8.28
CA ALA A 36 -6.17 -1.45 -9.04
C ALA A 36 -4.75 -1.60 -8.49
N GLY A 37 -4.12 -2.74 -8.69
CA GLY A 37 -2.73 -2.93 -8.30
C GLY A 37 -1.85 -1.86 -8.95
N GLN A 38 -1.16 -1.08 -8.13
CA GLN A 38 -0.33 0.02 -8.62
C GLN A 38 1.04 -0.52 -9.03
N CYS A 39 1.42 -0.21 -10.26
CA CYS A 39 2.62 -0.70 -10.93
C CYS A 39 3.61 0.46 -11.14
N PRO A 40 4.92 0.17 -11.32
CA PRO A 40 5.94 1.22 -11.48
C PRO A 40 5.97 1.78 -12.92
N LEU A 41 4.83 2.23 -13.40
CA LEU A 41 4.68 2.83 -14.73
C LEU A 41 4.45 4.33 -14.60
N ASP A 42 5.01 5.09 -15.51
CA ASP A 42 4.72 6.52 -15.62
C ASP A 42 3.40 6.78 -16.33
N ALA A 43 3.03 8.05 -16.49
CA ALA A 43 1.78 8.44 -17.12
C ALA A 43 1.70 8.03 -18.61
N ALA A 44 2.82 7.77 -19.27
CA ALA A 44 2.88 7.27 -20.63
C ALA A 44 2.82 5.74 -20.72
N GLY A 45 2.78 5.06 -19.57
CA GLY A 45 2.77 3.60 -19.49
C GLY A 45 4.15 2.96 -19.61
N ALA A 46 5.23 3.73 -19.48
CA ALA A 46 6.58 3.21 -19.54
C ALA A 46 7.06 2.79 -18.15
N LEU A 47 7.82 1.67 -18.09
CA LEU A 47 8.43 1.20 -16.85
C LEU A 47 9.45 2.22 -16.34
N VAL A 48 9.35 2.57 -15.07
CA VAL A 48 10.31 3.42 -14.36
C VAL A 48 11.17 2.53 -13.46
N GLY A 49 12.50 2.70 -13.53
CA GLY A 49 13.41 1.97 -12.66
C GLY A 49 13.69 0.54 -13.11
N ALA A 50 14.02 0.32 -14.39
CA ALA A 50 14.45 -0.99 -14.87
C ALA A 50 15.63 -1.50 -14.02
N ASP A 51 15.50 -2.73 -13.49
CA ASP A 51 16.48 -3.37 -12.60
C ASP A 51 16.79 -2.59 -11.30
N ASP A 52 15.94 -1.63 -10.94
CA ASP A 52 16.08 -0.80 -9.75
C ASP A 52 14.81 -0.86 -8.91
N VAL A 53 14.79 -1.75 -7.91
CA VAL A 53 13.59 -1.97 -7.10
C VAL A 53 13.22 -0.72 -6.29
N ASP A 54 14.19 0.04 -5.80
CA ASP A 54 13.90 1.25 -5.01
C ASP A 54 13.22 2.32 -5.88
N ALA A 55 13.71 2.54 -7.10
CA ALA A 55 13.07 3.46 -8.03
C ALA A 55 11.65 3.00 -8.39
N GLN A 56 11.43 1.70 -8.52
CA GLN A 56 10.09 1.15 -8.78
C GLN A 56 9.17 1.37 -7.59
N VAL A 57 9.64 1.17 -6.36
CA VAL A 57 8.84 1.46 -5.15
C VAL A 57 8.44 2.94 -5.12
N ASP A 58 9.36 3.84 -5.41
CA ASP A 58 9.08 5.28 -5.40
C ASP A 58 7.98 5.64 -6.41
N GLN A 59 8.03 5.06 -7.61
CA GLN A 59 7.00 5.30 -8.63
C GLN A 59 5.64 4.73 -8.22
N VAL A 60 5.63 3.52 -7.68
CA VAL A 60 4.39 2.88 -7.17
C VAL A 60 3.78 3.73 -6.05
N ALA A 61 4.59 4.22 -5.13
CA ALA A 61 4.11 5.08 -4.03
C ALA A 61 3.50 6.37 -4.57
N ALA A 62 4.16 7.01 -5.54
CA ALA A 62 3.65 8.22 -6.18
C ALA A 62 2.32 7.97 -6.90
N ASN A 63 2.21 6.86 -7.62
CA ASN A 63 0.99 6.49 -8.32
C ASN A 63 -0.17 6.23 -7.35
N ALA A 64 0.07 5.45 -6.30
CA ALA A 64 -0.94 5.16 -5.28
C ALA A 64 -1.43 6.45 -4.61
N LEU A 65 -0.51 7.36 -4.28
CA LEU A 65 -0.85 8.64 -3.67
C LEU A 65 -1.72 9.49 -4.59
N ALA A 66 -1.40 9.54 -5.90
CA ALA A 66 -2.18 10.27 -6.89
C ALA A 66 -3.60 9.71 -7.03
N VAL A 67 -3.73 8.37 -7.07
CA VAL A 67 -5.04 7.71 -7.16
C VAL A 67 -5.87 7.96 -5.91
N LEU A 68 -5.28 7.85 -4.71
CA LEU A 68 -5.97 8.17 -3.45
C LEU A 68 -6.50 9.61 -3.45
N ARG A 69 -5.66 10.57 -3.84
CA ARG A 69 -6.04 11.99 -3.90
C ARG A 69 -7.20 12.23 -4.86
N SER A 70 -7.27 11.48 -5.95
CA SER A 70 -8.32 11.63 -6.95
C SER A 70 -9.73 11.34 -6.41
N VAL A 71 -9.81 10.57 -5.32
CA VAL A 71 -11.09 10.22 -4.66
C VAL A 71 -11.22 10.88 -3.28
N GLY A 72 -10.42 11.89 -3.00
CA GLY A 72 -10.50 12.64 -1.74
C GLY A 72 -9.89 11.93 -0.54
N ALA A 73 -9.03 10.94 -0.76
CA ALA A 73 -8.38 10.19 0.30
C ALA A 73 -6.88 10.51 0.39
N GLY A 74 -6.29 10.13 1.51
CA GLY A 74 -4.85 10.16 1.72
C GLY A 74 -4.36 8.86 2.34
N PRO A 75 -3.05 8.76 2.61
CA PRO A 75 -2.46 7.52 3.17
C PRO A 75 -3.12 7.06 4.47
N LYS A 76 -3.54 7.96 5.32
CA LYS A 76 -4.19 7.63 6.61
C LYS A 76 -5.56 6.95 6.46
N HIS A 77 -6.18 7.03 5.28
CA HIS A 77 -7.48 6.40 5.01
C HIS A 77 -7.32 4.96 4.51
N VAL A 78 -6.10 4.52 4.25
CA VAL A 78 -5.82 3.16 3.78
C VAL A 78 -6.10 2.15 4.90
N VAL A 79 -6.86 1.11 4.56
CA VAL A 79 -7.31 0.10 5.52
C VAL A 79 -6.78 -1.30 5.21
N ARG A 80 -6.22 -1.49 4.03
CA ARG A 80 -5.58 -2.75 3.62
C ARG A 80 -4.51 -2.48 2.59
N THR A 81 -3.33 -3.08 2.77
CA THR A 81 -2.28 -3.11 1.75
C THR A 81 -1.81 -4.53 1.49
N VAL A 82 -1.49 -4.82 0.24
CA VAL A 82 -0.76 -6.03 -0.14
C VAL A 82 0.39 -5.60 -1.04
N ILE A 83 1.60 -5.97 -0.67
CA ILE A 83 2.81 -5.69 -1.44
C ILE A 83 3.29 -6.98 -2.09
N TYR A 84 3.48 -6.95 -3.41
CA TYR A 84 4.00 -8.05 -4.20
C TYR A 84 5.40 -7.67 -4.70
N VAL A 85 6.37 -8.55 -4.46
CA VAL A 85 7.77 -8.32 -4.86
C VAL A 85 8.27 -9.52 -5.65
N VAL A 86 8.81 -9.27 -6.84
CA VAL A 86 9.44 -10.34 -7.64
C VAL A 86 10.83 -10.61 -7.06
N SER A 87 10.88 -11.53 -6.11
CA SER A 87 12.12 -11.98 -5.49
C SER A 87 11.89 -13.26 -4.67
N ALA A 88 12.85 -14.15 -4.67
CA ALA A 88 12.93 -15.28 -3.75
C ALA A 88 13.74 -14.96 -2.50
N ASP A 89 14.31 -13.76 -2.41
CA ASP A 89 15.18 -13.31 -1.33
C ASP A 89 14.41 -12.44 -0.34
N ARG A 90 14.29 -12.91 0.92
CA ARG A 90 13.60 -12.15 1.97
C ARG A 90 14.22 -10.79 2.26
N SER A 91 15.52 -10.63 2.04
CA SER A 91 16.17 -9.33 2.25
C SER A 91 15.67 -8.27 1.27
N VAL A 92 15.31 -8.67 0.05
CA VAL A 92 14.70 -7.76 -0.94
C VAL A 92 13.28 -7.37 -0.51
N LEU A 93 12.51 -8.32 0.02
CA LEU A 93 11.19 -8.01 0.57
C LEU A 93 11.28 -6.99 1.72
N ALA A 94 12.23 -7.17 2.63
CA ALA A 94 12.47 -6.26 3.73
C ALA A 94 12.90 -4.87 3.23
N GLN A 95 13.74 -4.80 2.20
CA GLN A 95 14.16 -3.56 1.55
C GLN A 95 12.96 -2.80 0.96
N VAL A 96 12.07 -3.50 0.27
CA VAL A 96 10.86 -2.91 -0.32
C VAL A 96 9.94 -2.37 0.78
N TRP A 97 9.69 -3.15 1.82
CA TRP A 97 8.90 -2.72 2.97
C TRP A 97 9.45 -1.42 3.56
N GLN A 98 10.75 -1.40 3.85
CA GLN A 98 11.40 -0.22 4.43
C GLN A 98 11.31 0.99 3.49
N ARG A 99 11.47 0.78 2.18
CA ARG A 99 11.38 1.88 1.21
C ARG A 99 9.99 2.50 1.19
N PHE A 100 8.93 1.70 1.28
CA PHE A 100 7.57 2.22 1.43
C PHE A 100 7.39 3.00 2.75
N LEU A 101 7.96 2.51 3.84
CA LEU A 101 7.89 3.22 5.14
C LEU A 101 8.65 4.54 5.13
N ASP A 102 9.66 4.69 4.29
CA ASP A 102 10.42 5.93 4.13
C ASP A 102 9.79 6.89 3.12
N SER A 103 8.71 6.48 2.47
CA SER A 103 8.03 7.28 1.45
C SER A 103 6.93 8.18 2.03
N SER A 104 6.42 9.09 1.20
CA SER A 104 5.25 9.91 1.55
C SER A 104 3.97 9.10 1.71
N LEU A 105 3.97 7.83 1.29
CA LEU A 105 2.86 6.90 1.47
C LEU A 105 2.92 6.17 2.83
N ALA A 106 3.94 6.41 3.65
CA ALA A 106 4.21 5.66 4.88
C ALA A 106 2.99 5.40 5.78
N PRO A 107 2.10 6.38 6.06
CA PRO A 107 0.94 6.13 6.92
C PRO A 107 -0.02 5.05 6.41
N ALA A 108 0.04 4.70 5.12
CA ALA A 108 -0.79 3.64 4.53
C ALA A 108 -0.43 2.25 5.04
N PHE A 109 0.77 2.05 5.60
CA PHE A 109 1.29 0.72 5.95
C PHE A 109 1.12 0.38 7.44
N THR A 110 0.45 1.22 8.21
CA THR A 110 0.13 0.93 9.62
C THR A 110 -1.09 0.03 9.77
N THR A 111 -1.87 -0.12 8.73
CA THR A 111 -3.08 -0.95 8.68
C THR A 111 -2.76 -2.44 8.52
N ALA A 112 -3.79 -3.27 8.37
CA ALA A 112 -3.63 -4.69 8.02
C ALA A 112 -2.90 -4.79 6.68
N SER A 113 -1.72 -5.39 6.67
CA SER A 113 -0.82 -5.41 5.52
C SER A 113 -0.24 -6.80 5.31
N THR A 114 0.02 -7.15 4.05
CA THR A 114 0.64 -8.43 3.65
C THR A 114 1.79 -8.14 2.68
N LEU A 115 2.88 -8.87 2.83
CA LEU A 115 4.08 -8.75 2.00
C LEU A 115 4.42 -10.10 1.42
N LEU A 116 4.51 -10.21 0.10
CA LEU A 116 4.68 -11.47 -0.61
C LEU A 116 5.80 -11.38 -1.65
N GLY A 117 6.64 -12.43 -1.70
CA GLY A 117 7.49 -12.71 -2.84
C GLY A 117 6.72 -13.49 -3.89
N VAL A 118 6.81 -13.09 -5.15
CA VAL A 118 6.10 -13.72 -6.26
C VAL A 118 7.06 -14.03 -7.42
N ALA A 119 6.67 -14.97 -8.30
CA ALA A 119 7.50 -15.37 -9.41
C ALA A 119 7.56 -14.32 -10.53
N GLN A 120 6.45 -13.63 -10.77
CA GLN A 120 6.36 -12.60 -11.82
C GLN A 120 5.16 -11.69 -11.56
N LEU A 121 5.19 -10.52 -12.21
CA LEU A 121 4.08 -9.56 -12.24
C LEU A 121 3.70 -9.27 -13.70
N GLY A 122 2.66 -8.45 -13.89
CA GLY A 122 2.00 -8.33 -15.19
C GLY A 122 2.80 -7.63 -16.29
N PHE A 123 3.75 -6.77 -15.95
CA PHE A 123 4.50 -6.02 -16.95
C PHE A 123 5.96 -6.48 -17.01
N PRO A 124 6.57 -6.52 -18.21
CA PRO A 124 7.97 -6.89 -18.34
C PRO A 124 8.88 -6.01 -17.49
N GLY A 125 9.73 -6.64 -16.67
CA GLY A 125 10.66 -5.93 -15.80
C GLY A 125 10.06 -5.36 -14.52
N GLN A 126 8.78 -5.54 -14.28
CA GLN A 126 8.12 -5.11 -13.06
C GLN A 126 8.60 -5.94 -11.87
N LEU A 127 9.09 -5.28 -10.81
CA LEU A 127 9.62 -5.92 -9.61
C LEU A 127 8.71 -5.74 -8.39
N VAL A 128 7.78 -4.78 -8.42
CA VAL A 128 6.91 -4.49 -7.28
C VAL A 128 5.52 -4.07 -7.75
N GLU A 129 4.52 -4.44 -6.96
CA GLU A 129 3.13 -4.00 -7.13
C GLU A 129 2.51 -3.76 -5.78
N LEU A 130 1.61 -2.79 -5.69
CA LEU A 130 0.92 -2.44 -4.45
C LEU A 130 -0.59 -2.46 -4.67
N ASP A 131 -1.29 -3.24 -3.84
CA ASP A 131 -2.74 -3.31 -3.79
C ASP A 131 -3.23 -2.55 -2.56
N VAL A 132 -4.16 -1.62 -2.75
CA VAL A 132 -4.63 -0.69 -1.70
C VAL A 132 -6.15 -0.65 -1.67
N THR A 133 -6.69 -0.70 -0.46
CA THR A 133 -8.10 -0.41 -0.17
C THR A 133 -8.16 0.74 0.82
N ALA A 134 -9.03 1.71 0.57
CA ALA A 134 -9.18 2.88 1.44
C ALA A 134 -10.64 3.08 1.87
N ALA A 135 -10.83 3.50 3.12
CA ALA A 135 -12.12 3.95 3.63
C ALA A 135 -12.19 5.47 3.45
N LEU A 136 -13.12 5.92 2.61
CA LEU A 136 -13.23 7.34 2.28
C LEU A 136 -13.82 8.13 3.45
N PRO A 137 -13.40 9.42 3.65
CA PRO A 137 -14.06 10.29 4.59
C PRO A 137 -15.52 10.53 4.20
N ASP A 138 -16.39 10.82 5.18
CA ASP A 138 -17.83 10.99 4.97
C ASP A 138 -18.16 12.15 4.03
N THR A 139 -17.32 13.16 4.01
CA THR A 139 -17.44 14.31 3.11
C THR A 139 -16.24 14.41 2.20
N PRO A 140 -16.45 14.65 0.91
CA PRO A 140 -15.36 14.84 -0.02
C PRO A 140 -14.47 16.01 0.32
#